data_ea1db9ec8f9d909baa71f8c8e59d0567
#
_entry.id   ea1db9ec8f9d909baa71f8c8e59d0567
#
_cell.length_a   1.000
_cell.length_b   1.000
_cell.length_c   1.000
_cell.angle_alpha   90.00
_cell.angle_beta   90.00
_cell.angle_gamma   90.00
#
_symmetry.space_group_name_H-M   'P 1'
#
loop_
_entity.id
_entity.type
_entity.pdbx_description
1 polymer ?
#
loop_
_entity_poly.entity_id
_entity_poly.type
_entity_poly.pdbx_seq_one_letter_code
_entity_poly.pdbx_strand_id
1 'polypeptide(L)'
;MSVIAYDVIVIGAGTAGLTAGARLASEGLQVALVTAGEPTACLSTGCIDVCAAGVNPLDGIADLPESHPYHRIAPAAIRDALLNFQRQCAGLHLPYTGAPDQNRLVLSAIGTFKTSCLVPVTMRSSPQNEEEKIHIVTFAGLKDFYPGYILSRLRNAAFSTYDAGVSTTMGIAANFEDDTFLEAFILWLEKLNLRENKIAFPAVLGL
;
A
#
# COMPACT_ATOMS: atom_id res chain seq x y z
N MET A 1 -23.05 -21.93 -30.58
CA MET A 1 -22.36 -21.24 -29.49
C MET A 1 -21.63 -22.31 -28.68
N SER A 2 -20.32 -22.23 -28.57
CA SER A 2 -19.56 -23.13 -27.67
C SER A 2 -19.80 -22.68 -26.22
N VAL A 3 -20.27 -23.60 -25.37
CA VAL A 3 -20.37 -23.39 -23.93
C VAL A 3 -18.97 -23.57 -23.35
N ILE A 4 -18.48 -22.55 -22.66
CA ILE A 4 -17.24 -22.63 -21.88
C ILE A 4 -17.64 -23.04 -20.46
N ALA A 5 -17.12 -24.19 -19.99
CA ALA A 5 -17.36 -24.67 -18.63
C ALA A 5 -16.25 -24.20 -17.69
N TYR A 6 -16.61 -23.81 -16.49
CA TYR A 6 -15.70 -23.47 -15.40
C TYR A 6 -16.06 -24.30 -14.17
N ASP A 7 -15.05 -24.65 -13.36
CA ASP A 7 -15.28 -25.34 -12.08
C ASP A 7 -15.86 -24.40 -11.03
N VAL A 8 -15.41 -23.12 -11.05
CA VAL A 8 -15.82 -22.10 -10.09
C VAL A 8 -16.01 -20.75 -10.77
N ILE A 9 -17.04 -20.03 -10.37
CA ILE A 9 -17.27 -18.63 -10.73
C ILE A 9 -17.13 -17.78 -9.47
N VAL A 10 -16.19 -16.84 -9.49
CA VAL A 10 -15.98 -15.84 -8.45
C VAL A 10 -16.63 -14.54 -8.88
N ILE A 11 -17.56 -14.02 -8.09
CA ILE A 11 -18.23 -12.74 -8.37
C ILE A 11 -17.63 -11.64 -7.53
N GLY A 12 -17.02 -10.65 -8.18
CA GLY A 12 -16.35 -9.51 -7.58
C GLY A 12 -14.83 -9.65 -7.61
N ALA A 13 -14.15 -8.63 -8.17
CA ALA A 13 -12.69 -8.54 -8.27
C ALA A 13 -12.05 -7.69 -7.15
N GLY A 14 -12.70 -7.57 -5.99
CA GLY A 14 -12.08 -7.02 -4.79
C GLY A 14 -11.00 -7.96 -4.24
N THR A 15 -10.27 -7.54 -3.21
CA THR A 15 -9.18 -8.32 -2.61
C THR A 15 -9.59 -9.75 -2.25
N ALA A 16 -10.79 -9.94 -1.68
CA ALA A 16 -11.29 -11.27 -1.33
C ALA A 16 -11.51 -12.15 -2.57
N GLY A 17 -12.15 -11.62 -3.62
CA GLY A 17 -12.42 -12.36 -4.85
C GLY A 17 -11.14 -12.70 -5.61
N LEU A 18 -10.20 -11.75 -5.72
CA LEU A 18 -8.90 -11.99 -6.34
C LEU A 18 -8.09 -13.06 -5.59
N THR A 19 -8.05 -12.99 -4.26
CA THR A 19 -7.35 -13.98 -3.43
C THR A 19 -7.99 -15.36 -3.56
N ALA A 20 -9.32 -15.45 -3.51
CA ALA A 20 -10.04 -16.71 -3.68
C ALA A 20 -9.82 -17.29 -5.08
N GLY A 21 -9.95 -16.47 -6.12
CA GLY A 21 -9.73 -16.89 -7.50
C GLY A 21 -8.31 -17.39 -7.75
N ALA A 22 -7.30 -16.64 -7.28
CA ALA A 22 -5.90 -17.03 -7.39
C ALA A 22 -5.61 -18.34 -6.64
N ARG A 23 -6.18 -18.51 -5.44
CA ARG A 23 -6.03 -19.74 -4.66
C ARG A 23 -6.63 -20.95 -5.37
N LEU A 24 -7.85 -20.83 -5.85
CA LEU A 24 -8.54 -21.91 -6.56
C LEU A 24 -7.84 -22.30 -7.87
N ALA A 25 -7.36 -21.30 -8.63
CA ALA A 25 -6.58 -21.53 -9.83
C ALA A 25 -5.23 -22.23 -9.52
N SER A 26 -4.60 -21.92 -8.39
CA SER A 26 -3.36 -22.60 -7.98
C SER A 26 -3.56 -24.08 -7.59
N GLU A 27 -4.81 -24.47 -7.28
CA GLU A 27 -5.20 -25.88 -7.06
C GLU A 27 -5.60 -26.60 -8.36
N GLY A 28 -5.44 -25.93 -9.51
CA GLY A 28 -5.71 -26.51 -10.83
C GLY A 28 -7.15 -26.38 -11.30
N LEU A 29 -8.00 -25.65 -10.60
CA LEU A 29 -9.39 -25.43 -11.01
C LEU A 29 -9.49 -24.36 -12.12
N GLN A 30 -10.43 -24.55 -13.04
CA GLN A 30 -10.79 -23.54 -14.04
C GLN A 30 -11.71 -22.50 -13.38
N VAL A 31 -11.17 -21.28 -13.17
CA VAL A 31 -11.87 -20.22 -12.46
C VAL A 31 -12.28 -19.11 -13.42
N ALA A 32 -13.55 -18.72 -13.39
CA ALA A 32 -14.03 -17.50 -14.01
C ALA A 32 -14.16 -16.41 -12.94
N LEU A 33 -13.52 -15.25 -13.15
CA LEU A 33 -13.72 -14.06 -12.33
C LEU A 33 -14.62 -13.08 -13.07
N VAL A 34 -15.76 -12.73 -12.46
CA VAL A 34 -16.76 -11.83 -13.04
C VAL A 34 -16.83 -10.57 -12.20
N THR A 35 -16.68 -9.42 -12.82
CA THR A 35 -16.77 -8.12 -12.15
C THR A 35 -17.53 -7.11 -13.00
N ALA A 36 -18.16 -6.13 -12.33
CA ALA A 36 -18.83 -5.00 -12.96
C ALA A 36 -18.23 -3.70 -12.42
N GLY A 37 -17.16 -3.23 -13.04
CA GLY A 37 -16.47 -1.97 -12.67
C GLY A 37 -15.12 -2.21 -11.98
N GLU A 38 -14.52 -1.09 -11.55
CA GLU A 38 -13.20 -1.07 -10.90
C GLU A 38 -13.26 -1.71 -9.50
N PRO A 39 -12.30 -2.57 -9.17
CA PRO A 39 -12.24 -3.17 -7.83
C PRO A 39 -11.83 -2.14 -6.79
N THR A 40 -12.45 -2.19 -5.62
CA THR A 40 -12.12 -1.29 -4.49
C THR A 40 -10.67 -1.39 -4.02
N ALA A 41 -9.97 -2.46 -4.37
CA ALA A 41 -8.54 -2.62 -4.12
C ALA A 41 -7.71 -1.50 -4.79
N CYS A 42 -8.16 -0.95 -5.93
CA CYS A 42 -7.51 0.18 -6.61
C CYS A 42 -7.56 1.48 -5.80
N LEU A 43 -8.48 1.60 -4.84
CA LEU A 43 -8.60 2.75 -3.92
C LEU A 43 -7.89 2.51 -2.59
N SER A 44 -7.30 1.33 -2.41
CA SER A 44 -6.59 0.95 -1.19
C SER A 44 -5.19 1.56 -1.16
N THR A 45 -4.67 1.82 0.04
CA THR A 45 -3.26 2.18 0.26
C THR A 45 -2.30 1.00 0.02
N GLY A 46 -2.82 -0.19 -0.23
CA GLY A 46 -2.06 -1.43 -0.32
C GLY A 46 -1.60 -2.00 1.03
N CYS A 47 -1.74 -1.27 2.12
CA CYS A 47 -1.39 -1.80 3.45
C CYS A 47 -2.35 -2.92 3.87
N ILE A 48 -1.83 -3.92 4.55
CA ILE A 48 -2.62 -5.01 5.12
C ILE A 48 -2.66 -4.82 6.64
N ASP A 49 -3.84 -4.46 7.12
CA ASP A 49 -4.12 -4.18 8.52
C ASP A 49 -4.97 -5.34 9.07
N VAL A 50 -4.47 -6.07 10.07
CA VAL A 50 -5.21 -7.18 10.71
C VAL A 50 -5.92 -6.70 11.96
N CYS A 51 -5.14 -6.23 12.94
CA CYS A 51 -5.65 -5.62 14.16
C CYS A 51 -4.66 -4.54 14.60
N ALA A 52 -5.18 -3.36 14.94
CA ALA A 52 -4.34 -2.24 15.36
C ALA A 52 -3.83 -2.38 16.80
N ALA A 53 -4.45 -3.25 17.60
CA ALA A 53 -4.08 -3.43 18.99
C ALA A 53 -2.76 -4.19 19.15
N GLY A 54 -1.88 -3.63 20.00
CA GLY A 54 -0.63 -4.29 20.38
C GLY A 54 0.44 -4.35 19.30
N VAL A 55 1.55 -4.96 19.65
CA VAL A 55 2.68 -5.19 18.74
C VAL A 55 2.38 -6.33 17.77
N ASN A 56 1.80 -7.40 18.28
CA ASN A 56 1.37 -8.55 17.47
C ASN A 56 -0.12 -8.42 17.12
N PRO A 57 -0.48 -8.18 15.85
CA PRO A 57 -1.87 -8.03 15.46
C PRO A 57 -2.71 -9.32 15.62
N LEU A 58 -2.08 -10.48 15.63
CA LEU A 58 -2.80 -11.75 15.80
C LEU A 58 -3.25 -11.95 17.25
N ASP A 59 -2.48 -11.47 18.22
CA ASP A 59 -2.87 -11.51 19.65
C ASP A 59 -4.04 -10.55 19.91
N GLY A 60 -4.04 -9.37 19.25
CA GLY A 60 -5.12 -8.38 19.36
C GLY A 60 -6.47 -8.87 18.84
N ILE A 61 -6.53 -9.96 18.07
CA ILE A 61 -7.80 -10.55 17.62
C ILE A 61 -8.65 -11.01 18.80
N ALA A 62 -8.04 -11.46 19.90
CA ALA A 62 -8.76 -11.92 21.08
C ALA A 62 -9.60 -10.81 21.74
N ASP A 63 -9.19 -9.56 21.58
CA ASP A 63 -9.86 -8.39 22.16
C ASP A 63 -10.97 -7.81 21.26
N LEU A 64 -11.14 -8.35 20.06
CA LEU A 64 -12.19 -7.93 19.15
C LEU A 64 -13.57 -8.44 19.65
N PRO A 65 -14.68 -7.76 19.29
CA PRO A 65 -16.01 -8.22 19.63
C PRO A 65 -16.25 -9.67 19.15
N GLU A 66 -16.94 -10.49 19.94
CA GLU A 66 -17.21 -11.92 19.60
C GLU A 66 -17.86 -12.11 18.22
N SER A 67 -18.65 -11.13 17.76
CA SER A 67 -19.25 -11.13 16.43
C SER A 67 -18.27 -10.90 15.30
N HIS A 68 -17.00 -10.52 15.59
CA HIS A 68 -16.02 -10.21 14.56
C HIS A 68 -15.65 -11.46 13.76
N PRO A 69 -15.58 -11.38 12.42
CA PRO A 69 -15.31 -12.54 11.55
C PRO A 69 -14.02 -13.29 11.87
N TYR A 70 -13.01 -12.61 12.41
CA TYR A 70 -11.72 -13.24 12.75
C TYR A 70 -11.85 -14.31 13.84
N HIS A 71 -12.85 -14.24 14.71
CA HIS A 71 -13.10 -15.31 15.69
C HIS A 71 -13.52 -16.65 15.06
N ARG A 72 -13.91 -16.63 13.79
CA ARG A 72 -14.27 -17.85 13.03
C ARG A 72 -13.10 -18.47 12.31
N ILE A 73 -11.91 -17.86 12.38
CA ILE A 73 -10.71 -18.26 11.66
C ILE A 73 -9.59 -18.45 12.68
N ALA A 74 -8.91 -19.59 12.64
CA ALA A 74 -7.77 -19.82 13.51
C ALA A 74 -6.66 -18.78 13.20
N PRO A 75 -6.00 -18.16 14.22
CA PRO A 75 -4.93 -17.19 13.99
C PRO A 75 -3.79 -17.73 13.11
N ALA A 76 -3.49 -19.01 13.21
CA ALA A 76 -2.53 -19.67 12.34
C ALA A 76 -2.93 -19.60 10.86
N ALA A 77 -4.21 -19.80 10.56
CA ALA A 77 -4.71 -19.70 9.18
C ALA A 77 -4.64 -18.26 8.63
N ILE A 78 -4.86 -17.26 9.47
CA ILE A 78 -4.67 -15.84 9.10
C ILE A 78 -3.18 -15.59 8.79
N ARG A 79 -2.28 -16.05 9.65
CA ARG A 79 -0.83 -15.95 9.44
C ARG A 79 -0.40 -16.58 8.12
N ASP A 80 -0.84 -17.81 7.86
CA ASP A 80 -0.50 -18.55 6.64
C ASP A 80 -1.04 -17.84 5.38
N ALA A 81 -2.24 -17.28 5.44
CA ALA A 81 -2.83 -16.51 4.36
C ALA A 81 -1.98 -15.26 4.04
N LEU A 82 -1.51 -14.53 5.07
CA LEU A 82 -0.67 -13.35 4.90
C LEU A 82 0.70 -13.70 4.31
N LEU A 83 1.33 -14.78 4.77
CA LEU A 83 2.59 -15.27 4.20
C LEU A 83 2.43 -15.73 2.75
N ASN A 84 1.29 -16.35 2.42
CA ASN A 84 0.99 -16.73 1.05
C ASN A 84 0.78 -15.50 0.15
N PHE A 85 0.06 -14.49 0.64
CA PHE A 85 -0.11 -13.21 -0.04
C PHE A 85 1.24 -12.55 -0.36
N GLN A 86 2.16 -12.45 0.62
CA GLN A 86 3.50 -11.90 0.39
C GLN A 86 4.25 -12.67 -0.72
N ARG A 87 4.19 -14.00 -0.71
CA ARG A 87 4.85 -14.82 -1.75
C ARG A 87 4.25 -14.59 -3.13
N GLN A 88 2.93 -14.52 -3.24
CA GLN A 88 2.25 -14.25 -4.51
C GLN A 88 2.59 -12.86 -5.05
N CYS A 89 2.55 -11.83 -4.21
CA CYS A 89 2.91 -10.47 -4.60
C CYS A 89 4.38 -10.37 -5.04
N ALA A 90 5.30 -11.04 -4.35
CA ALA A 90 6.70 -11.09 -4.75
C ALA A 90 6.89 -11.72 -6.14
N GLY A 91 6.15 -12.78 -6.45
CA GLY A 91 6.15 -13.42 -7.76
C GLY A 91 5.59 -12.53 -8.90
N LEU A 92 4.80 -11.53 -8.54
CA LEU A 92 4.23 -10.53 -9.46
C LEU A 92 5.03 -9.22 -9.51
N HIS A 93 6.23 -9.19 -8.94
CA HIS A 93 7.07 -7.99 -8.81
C HIS A 93 6.44 -6.84 -7.99
N LEU A 94 5.51 -7.17 -7.09
CA LEU A 94 4.86 -6.27 -6.15
C LEU A 94 5.21 -6.65 -4.70
N PRO A 95 6.48 -6.60 -4.29
CA PRO A 95 6.90 -7.13 -3.02
C PRO A 95 6.32 -6.36 -1.83
N TYR A 96 5.96 -7.09 -0.80
CA TYR A 96 5.53 -6.59 0.50
C TYR A 96 6.60 -6.81 1.56
N THR A 97 6.71 -5.88 2.50
CA THR A 97 7.58 -5.97 3.67
C THR A 97 6.75 -5.98 4.95
N GLY A 98 7.34 -6.46 6.05
CA GLY A 98 6.68 -6.64 7.33
C GLY A 98 6.52 -8.12 7.69
N ALA A 99 5.83 -8.39 8.79
CA ALA A 99 5.57 -9.73 9.28
C ALA A 99 4.13 -9.85 9.80
N PRO A 100 3.47 -11.00 9.62
CA PRO A 100 2.08 -11.20 10.06
C PRO A 100 1.85 -11.01 11.56
N ASP A 101 2.90 -11.14 12.36
CA ASP A 101 2.90 -11.08 13.82
C ASP A 101 3.53 -9.79 14.39
N GLN A 102 3.77 -8.80 13.53
CA GLN A 102 4.37 -7.55 13.95
C GLN A 102 3.73 -6.34 13.27
N ASN A 103 3.03 -5.52 14.04
CA ASN A 103 2.57 -4.21 13.63
C ASN A 103 3.74 -3.22 13.52
N ARG A 104 3.66 -2.35 12.54
CA ARG A 104 4.57 -1.22 12.32
C ARG A 104 3.77 0.06 12.12
N LEU A 105 4.37 1.19 12.41
CA LEU A 105 3.77 2.48 12.09
C LEU A 105 3.92 2.80 10.60
N VAL A 106 2.88 3.38 10.05
CA VAL A 106 2.83 3.86 8.67
C VAL A 106 2.27 5.26 8.66
N LEU A 107 2.99 6.18 8.05
CA LEU A 107 2.52 7.54 7.84
C LEU A 107 1.42 7.55 6.78
N SER A 108 0.28 8.12 7.12
CA SER A 108 -0.84 8.30 6.19
C SER A 108 -0.72 9.60 5.39
N ALA A 109 -1.43 9.68 4.27
CA ALA A 109 -1.50 10.88 3.42
C ALA A 109 -2.14 12.11 4.10
N ILE A 110 -2.67 11.96 5.31
CA ILE A 110 -3.23 13.04 6.12
C ILE A 110 -2.37 13.39 7.34
N GLY A 111 -1.14 12.91 7.42
CA GLY A 111 -0.20 13.24 8.49
C GLY A 111 -0.50 12.55 9.82
N THR A 112 -1.22 11.44 9.81
CA THR A 112 -1.43 10.59 10.99
C THR A 112 -0.69 9.28 10.83
N PHE A 113 -0.36 8.65 11.95
CA PHE A 113 0.18 7.29 11.94
C PHE A 113 -0.94 6.27 12.08
N LYS A 114 -0.85 5.19 11.35
CA LYS A 114 -1.65 3.98 11.52
C LYS A 114 -0.73 2.78 11.71
N THR A 115 -1.24 1.70 12.28
CA THR A 115 -0.54 0.43 12.39
C THR A 115 -0.90 -0.47 11.23
N SER A 116 0.09 -1.19 10.69
CA SER A 116 -0.09 -2.18 9.64
C SER A 116 0.92 -3.30 9.80
N CYS A 117 0.58 -4.53 9.51
CA CYS A 117 1.53 -5.64 9.59
C CYS A 117 2.30 -5.85 8.29
N LEU A 118 1.66 -5.67 7.14
CA LEU A 118 2.31 -5.77 5.83
C LEU A 118 2.08 -4.51 5.02
N VAL A 119 3.13 -4.02 4.40
CA VAL A 119 3.08 -2.83 3.56
C VAL A 119 3.83 -3.06 2.24
N PRO A 120 3.45 -2.40 1.14
CA PRO A 120 4.27 -2.39 -0.06
C PRO A 120 5.70 -1.97 0.26
N VAL A 121 6.69 -2.53 -0.44
CA VAL A 121 8.10 -2.21 -0.18
C VAL A 121 8.41 -0.72 -0.35
N THR A 122 7.64 -0.01 -1.16
CA THR A 122 7.72 1.45 -1.32
C THR A 122 7.42 2.22 -0.03
N MET A 123 6.70 1.62 0.91
CA MET A 123 6.37 2.19 2.22
C MET A 123 7.26 1.65 3.36
N ARG A 124 8.28 0.83 3.06
CA ARG A 124 9.14 0.18 4.08
C ARG A 124 9.85 1.15 5.01
N SER A 125 10.17 2.34 4.49
CA SER A 125 10.89 3.39 5.21
C SER A 125 9.97 4.38 5.92
N SER A 126 8.69 4.05 6.10
CA SER A 126 7.77 4.89 6.87
C SER A 126 8.35 5.18 8.26
N PRO A 127 8.23 6.43 8.75
CA PRO A 127 8.69 6.80 10.09
C PRO A 127 8.06 5.90 11.15
N GLN A 128 8.84 5.54 12.18
CA GLN A 128 8.36 4.66 13.25
C GLN A 128 8.01 5.43 14.53
N ASN A 129 8.28 6.73 14.57
CA ASN A 129 7.90 7.63 15.65
C ASN A 129 7.80 9.07 15.13
N GLU A 130 7.26 9.97 15.97
CA GLU A 130 7.06 11.38 15.64
C GLU A 130 8.34 12.23 15.72
N GLU A 131 9.43 11.67 16.24
CA GLU A 131 10.71 12.37 16.40
C GLU A 131 11.57 12.32 15.12
N GLU A 132 11.28 11.38 14.24
CA GLU A 132 12.02 11.28 12.97
C GLU A 132 11.75 12.48 12.07
N LYS A 133 12.82 12.99 11.44
CA LYS A 133 12.72 14.09 10.48
C LYS A 133 12.10 13.56 9.18
N ILE A 134 10.99 14.17 8.77
CA ILE A 134 10.25 13.80 7.56
C ILE A 134 10.35 14.94 6.57
N HIS A 135 10.78 14.64 5.35
CA HIS A 135 10.71 15.58 4.25
C HIS A 135 9.73 15.11 3.19
N ILE A 136 8.70 15.89 2.95
CA ILE A 136 7.67 15.59 1.97
C ILE A 136 8.09 16.21 0.65
N VAL A 137 8.22 15.40 -0.37
CA VAL A 137 8.40 15.86 -1.75
C VAL A 137 7.04 15.85 -2.43
N THR A 138 6.64 16.96 -3.00
CA THR A 138 5.39 17.09 -3.76
C THR A 138 5.66 17.69 -5.13
N PHE A 139 4.63 17.75 -5.96
CA PHE A 139 4.71 18.26 -7.33
C PHE A 139 3.83 19.50 -7.49
N ALA A 140 4.33 20.46 -8.28
CA ALA A 140 3.61 21.71 -8.53
C ALA A 140 2.25 21.43 -9.18
N GLY A 141 1.21 22.03 -8.61
CA GLY A 141 -0.14 21.91 -9.14
C GLY A 141 -0.85 20.58 -8.89
N LEU A 142 -0.23 19.62 -8.22
CA LEU A 142 -0.89 18.36 -7.84
C LEU A 142 -1.99 18.64 -6.81
N LYS A 143 -3.26 18.45 -7.22
CA LYS A 143 -4.44 18.87 -6.45
C LYS A 143 -4.86 17.86 -5.37
N ASP A 144 -4.47 16.59 -5.53
CA ASP A 144 -4.93 15.51 -4.65
C ASP A 144 -3.99 15.27 -3.47
N PHE A 145 -2.97 16.13 -3.29
CA PHE A 145 -2.00 16.01 -2.22
C PHE A 145 -1.68 17.37 -1.59
N TYR A 146 -1.89 17.50 -0.28
CA TYR A 146 -1.79 18.76 0.45
C TYR A 146 -0.70 18.69 1.52
N PRO A 147 0.59 18.95 1.20
CA PRO A 147 1.70 18.82 2.13
C PRO A 147 1.53 19.72 3.36
N GLY A 148 0.99 20.94 3.23
CA GLY A 148 0.74 21.84 4.33
C GLY A 148 -0.20 21.27 5.39
N TYR A 149 -1.20 20.48 4.99
CA TYR A 149 -2.09 19.81 5.92
C TYR A 149 -1.35 18.72 6.72
N ILE A 150 -0.50 17.95 6.04
CA ILE A 150 0.32 16.92 6.69
C ILE A 150 1.28 17.56 7.71
N LEU A 151 1.95 18.66 7.32
CA LEU A 151 2.88 19.38 8.18
C LEU A 151 2.21 19.94 9.44
N SER A 152 0.95 20.34 9.36
CA SER A 152 0.22 20.83 10.54
C SER A 152 0.07 19.79 11.66
N ARG A 153 0.29 18.51 11.34
CA ARG A 153 0.16 17.36 12.24
C ARG A 153 1.48 16.72 12.65
N LEU A 154 2.56 17.03 11.94
CA LEU A 154 3.88 16.46 12.18
C LEU A 154 4.82 17.52 12.78
N ARG A 155 5.53 17.16 13.85
CA ARG A 155 6.41 18.10 14.57
C ARG A 155 7.72 18.39 13.81
N ASN A 156 8.31 17.37 13.19
CA ASN A 156 9.61 17.43 12.55
C ASN A 156 9.49 17.20 11.03
N ALA A 157 8.58 17.93 10.38
CA ALA A 157 8.34 17.77 8.96
C ALA A 157 8.58 19.07 8.18
N ALA A 158 9.10 18.93 6.98
CA ALA A 158 9.23 19.99 5.98
C ALA A 158 8.77 19.47 4.63
N PHE A 159 8.60 20.33 3.63
CA PHE A 159 8.31 19.90 2.29
C PHE A 159 9.04 20.74 1.25
N SER A 160 9.23 20.15 0.08
CA SER A 160 9.68 20.82 -1.14
C SER A 160 8.81 20.42 -2.32
N THR A 161 8.66 21.34 -3.24
CA THR A 161 7.82 21.16 -4.42
C THR A 161 8.71 21.11 -5.67
N TYR A 162 8.56 20.07 -6.46
CA TYR A 162 9.21 19.92 -7.76
C TYR A 162 8.22 20.29 -8.86
N ASP A 163 8.67 21.07 -9.85
CA ASP A 163 7.88 21.38 -11.04
C ASP A 163 8.11 20.28 -12.08
N ALA A 164 7.13 19.43 -12.27
CA ALA A 164 7.16 18.35 -13.25
C ALA A 164 6.63 18.80 -14.64
N GLY A 165 6.27 20.08 -14.80
CA GLY A 165 5.65 20.60 -16.03
C GLY A 165 4.20 20.11 -16.28
N VAL A 166 3.71 19.20 -15.45
CA VAL A 166 2.35 18.65 -15.47
C VAL A 166 1.82 18.53 -14.05
N SER A 167 0.50 18.60 -13.88
CA SER A 167 -0.14 18.65 -12.57
C SER A 167 -1.11 17.48 -12.28
N THR A 168 -1.17 16.50 -13.16
CA THR A 168 -2.00 15.31 -12.98
C THR A 168 -1.16 14.13 -12.52
N THR A 169 -1.72 13.28 -11.67
CA THR A 169 -1.06 12.06 -11.18
C THR A 169 -0.49 11.20 -12.31
N MET A 170 -1.30 10.94 -13.35
CA MET A 170 -0.87 10.14 -14.50
C MET A 170 0.23 10.82 -15.33
N GLY A 171 0.15 12.15 -15.52
CA GLY A 171 1.16 12.88 -16.27
C GLY A 171 2.50 12.92 -15.52
N ILE A 172 2.47 13.11 -14.21
CA ILE A 172 3.68 13.03 -13.38
C ILE A 172 4.28 11.61 -13.42
N ALA A 173 3.44 10.58 -13.31
CA ALA A 173 3.90 9.19 -13.41
C ALA A 173 4.57 8.91 -14.76
N ALA A 174 3.96 9.36 -15.88
CA ALA A 174 4.53 9.18 -17.21
C ALA A 174 5.90 9.86 -17.37
N ASN A 175 6.12 11.00 -16.72
CA ASN A 175 7.42 11.69 -16.77
C ASN A 175 8.55 10.84 -16.13
N PHE A 176 8.24 9.97 -15.16
CA PHE A 176 9.23 9.08 -14.53
C PHE A 176 9.64 7.90 -15.43
N GLU A 177 9.01 7.71 -16.59
CA GLU A 177 9.44 6.79 -17.64
C GLU A 177 10.51 7.41 -18.57
N ASP A 178 10.74 8.74 -18.45
CA ASP A 178 11.78 9.47 -19.21
C ASP A 178 13.05 9.62 -18.40
N ASP A 179 14.15 9.07 -18.89
CA ASP A 179 15.45 9.09 -18.21
C ASP A 179 15.97 10.52 -17.95
N THR A 180 15.71 11.46 -18.87
CA THR A 180 16.12 12.86 -18.72
C THR A 180 15.38 13.54 -17.58
N PHE A 181 14.09 13.29 -17.47
CA PHE A 181 13.30 13.78 -16.35
C PHE A 181 13.77 13.17 -15.03
N LEU A 182 14.01 11.87 -15.01
CA LEU A 182 14.47 11.16 -13.81
C LEU A 182 15.82 11.69 -13.32
N GLU A 183 16.77 11.90 -14.22
CA GLU A 183 18.09 12.49 -13.90
C GLU A 183 17.94 13.91 -13.33
N ALA A 184 17.12 14.76 -13.95
CA ALA A 184 16.85 16.11 -13.47
C ALA A 184 16.21 16.12 -12.09
N PHE A 185 15.27 15.22 -11.84
CA PHE A 185 14.60 15.04 -10.55
C PHE A 185 15.58 14.58 -9.46
N ILE A 186 16.44 13.60 -9.77
CA ILE A 186 17.48 13.10 -8.84
C ILE A 186 18.44 14.24 -8.46
N LEU A 187 18.95 14.99 -9.44
CA LEU A 187 19.83 16.13 -9.20
C LEU A 187 19.18 17.22 -8.34
N TRP A 188 17.87 17.43 -8.51
CA TRP A 188 17.13 18.35 -7.66
C TRP A 188 16.99 17.82 -6.22
N LEU A 189 16.71 16.53 -6.02
CA LEU A 189 16.67 15.90 -4.69
C LEU A 189 18.02 15.98 -3.97
N GLU A 190 19.12 15.75 -4.67
CA GLU A 190 20.47 15.86 -4.09
C GLU A 190 20.78 17.26 -3.55
N LYS A 191 20.30 18.32 -4.24
CA LYS A 191 20.45 19.71 -3.78
C LYS A 191 19.69 20.01 -2.48
N LEU A 192 18.65 19.25 -2.16
CA LEU A 192 17.91 19.41 -0.90
C LEU A 192 18.70 18.89 0.31
N ASN A 193 19.76 18.11 0.12
CA ASN A 193 20.61 17.56 1.18
C ASN A 193 19.85 16.83 2.31
N LEU A 194 18.94 15.93 1.95
CA LEU A 194 18.01 15.26 2.84
C LEU A 194 18.55 13.98 3.51
N ARG A 195 19.87 13.84 3.69
CA ARG A 195 20.53 12.60 4.15
C ARG A 195 20.02 12.07 5.49
N GLU A 196 19.57 12.96 6.38
CA GLU A 196 19.05 12.61 7.70
C GLU A 196 17.51 12.51 7.77
N ASN A 197 16.84 12.67 6.62
CA ASN A 197 15.39 12.71 6.59
C ASN A 197 14.81 11.40 6.04
N LYS A 198 13.64 11.03 6.52
CA LYS A 198 12.76 10.11 5.83
C LYS A 198 12.04 10.89 4.72
N ILE A 199 12.18 10.45 3.49
CA ILE A 199 11.56 11.13 2.34
C ILE A 199 10.22 10.46 2.05
N ALA A 200 9.17 11.25 1.99
CA ALA A 200 7.82 10.82 1.66
C ALA A 200 7.35 11.47 0.35
N PHE A 201 6.79 10.66 -0.52
CA PHE A 201 6.21 11.08 -1.80
C PHE A 201 4.70 10.83 -1.81
N PRO A 202 3.91 11.66 -2.52
CA PRO A 202 2.55 11.30 -2.85
C PRO A 202 2.52 10.04 -3.72
N ALA A 203 1.44 9.28 -3.65
CA ALA A 203 1.26 8.09 -4.48
C ALA A 203 0.94 8.49 -5.93
N VAL A 204 1.91 9.03 -6.64
CA VAL A 204 1.76 9.45 -8.06
C VAL A 204 2.13 8.34 -9.04
N LEU A 205 2.84 7.32 -8.57
CA LEU A 205 3.37 6.25 -9.44
C LEU A 205 2.42 5.07 -9.60
N GLY A 206 1.16 5.20 -9.18
CA GLY A 206 0.11 4.23 -9.52
C GLY A 206 0.42 2.77 -9.17
N LEU A 207 1.14 2.54 -8.08
CA LEU A 207 1.50 1.20 -7.60
C LEU A 207 0.43 0.61 -6.72
#